data_48ffcd49a71cc34f8209985303a0871e
#
_entry.id   48ffcd49a71cc34f8209985303a0871e
#
_cell.length_a   1.000
_cell.length_b   1.000
_cell.length_c   1.000
_cell.angle_alpha   90.00
_cell.angle_beta   90.00
_cell.angle_gamma   90.00
#
_symmetry.space_group_name_H-M   'P 1'
#
loop_
_entity.id
_entity.type
_entity.pdbx_description
1 polymer ?
#
loop_
_entity_poly.entity_id
_entity_poly.type
_entity_poly.pdbx_seq_one_letter_code
_entity_poly.pdbx_strand_id
1 'polypeptide(L)'
;MNTFNLTVDTDNLADQIAALINSGQQLRYNLTRQSILNGRTQYIVEMDREKVIGVIALEQESARVMEMKFLCVHPNYRRQGLGKKLLEVGIKNVTTEFVYGAVRSDNWTNIRNNFRVGMRPVGKYRGRGCYIIIFVRRGLNNVGCSVYRSGA
;
A
#
# COMPACT_ATOMS: atom_id res chain seq x y z
N MET A 1 -4.82 -4.84 -13.80
CA MET A 1 -5.10 -4.63 -12.37
C MET A 1 -6.54 -4.18 -12.22
N ASN A 2 -7.30 -4.95 -11.56
CA ASN A 2 -8.70 -4.63 -11.33
C ASN A 2 -8.87 -4.00 -9.97
N THR A 3 -9.39 -2.77 -9.96
CA THR A 3 -9.99 -2.19 -8.76
C THR A 3 -11.36 -2.85 -8.67
N PHE A 4 -11.54 -3.78 -7.73
CA PHE A 4 -12.79 -4.49 -7.64
C PHE A 4 -13.91 -3.61 -7.10
N ASN A 5 -14.86 -3.27 -7.98
CA ASN A 5 -16.24 -3.01 -7.60
C ASN A 5 -16.92 -4.38 -7.45
N LEU A 6 -17.17 -4.75 -6.27
CA LEU A 6 -17.90 -5.77 -5.56
C LEU A 6 -19.04 -6.49 -6.32
N THR A 7 -18.72 -7.51 -7.13
CA THR A 7 -19.66 -8.55 -7.52
C THR A 7 -19.06 -9.97 -7.52
N VAL A 8 -17.82 -10.10 -7.05
CA VAL A 8 -17.15 -11.37 -6.82
C VAL A 8 -17.36 -11.74 -5.34
N ASP A 9 -17.31 -13.00 -5.00
CA ASP A 9 -17.37 -13.49 -3.61
C ASP A 9 -16.40 -12.70 -2.71
N THR A 10 -16.93 -11.65 -2.09
CA THR A 10 -16.16 -10.67 -1.30
C THR A 10 -15.54 -11.31 -0.08
N ASP A 11 -16.18 -12.34 0.46
CA ASP A 11 -15.68 -13.06 1.62
C ASP A 11 -14.43 -13.87 1.28
N ASN A 12 -14.46 -14.57 0.15
CA ASN A 12 -13.30 -15.31 -0.33
C ASN A 12 -12.13 -14.37 -0.68
N LEU A 13 -12.42 -13.24 -1.31
CA LEU A 13 -11.40 -12.25 -1.63
C LEU A 13 -10.78 -11.68 -0.35
N ALA A 14 -11.57 -11.32 0.64
CA ALA A 14 -11.11 -10.83 1.92
C ALA A 14 -10.25 -11.86 2.67
N ASP A 15 -10.63 -13.14 2.64
CA ASP A 15 -9.84 -14.22 3.21
C ASP A 15 -8.48 -14.37 2.52
N GLN A 16 -8.43 -14.30 1.20
CA GLN A 16 -7.18 -14.38 0.45
C GLN A 16 -6.28 -13.17 0.73
N ILE A 17 -6.82 -11.97 0.82
CA ILE A 17 -6.06 -10.75 1.17
C ILE A 17 -5.48 -10.91 2.57
N ALA A 18 -6.29 -11.28 3.56
CA ALA A 18 -5.84 -11.47 4.93
C ALA A 18 -4.73 -12.55 5.01
N ALA A 19 -4.93 -13.70 4.35
CA ALA A 19 -3.95 -14.78 4.33
C ALA A 19 -2.61 -14.34 3.71
N LEU A 20 -2.64 -13.62 2.58
CA LEU A 20 -1.43 -13.15 1.91
C LEU A 20 -0.66 -12.15 2.79
N ILE A 21 -1.33 -11.16 3.37
CA ILE A 21 -0.70 -10.16 4.23
C ILE A 21 -0.15 -10.81 5.49
N ASN A 22 -0.92 -11.65 6.16
CA ASN A 22 -0.49 -12.33 7.39
C ASN A 22 0.73 -13.23 7.18
N SER A 23 0.84 -13.87 6.01
CA SER A 23 1.99 -14.72 5.67
C SER A 23 3.26 -13.93 5.31
N GLY A 24 3.11 -12.72 4.80
CA GLY A 24 4.21 -11.91 4.27
C GLY A 24 4.66 -10.75 5.16
N GLN A 25 3.90 -10.41 6.19
CA GLN A 25 4.15 -9.26 7.05
C GLN A 25 4.31 -9.70 8.52
N GLN A 26 5.23 -9.05 9.23
CA GLN A 26 5.35 -9.21 10.68
C GLN A 26 4.42 -8.21 11.39
N LEU A 27 3.14 -8.51 11.37
CA LEU A 27 2.13 -7.67 12.00
C LEU A 27 2.06 -7.93 13.51
N ARG A 28 1.66 -6.90 14.24
CA ARG A 28 1.35 -7.03 15.67
C ARG A 28 0.12 -7.89 15.92
N TYR A 29 -0.84 -7.82 15.00
CA TYR A 29 -2.09 -8.59 14.99
C TYR A 29 -2.34 -9.15 13.61
N ASN A 30 -2.86 -10.36 13.53
CA ASN A 30 -3.30 -10.92 12.25
C ASN A 30 -4.55 -10.18 11.74
N LEU A 31 -4.58 -9.94 10.44
CA LEU A 31 -5.78 -9.49 9.77
C LEU A 31 -6.78 -10.63 9.66
N THR A 32 -8.06 -10.30 9.74
CA THR A 32 -9.17 -11.22 9.59
C THR A 32 -10.06 -10.76 8.43
N ARG A 33 -10.93 -11.66 7.93
CA ARG A 33 -11.97 -11.28 6.97
C ARG A 33 -12.72 -10.04 7.42
N GLN A 34 -13.15 -10.02 8.67
CA GLN A 34 -13.92 -8.92 9.24
C GLN A 34 -13.14 -7.60 9.22
N SER A 35 -11.85 -7.61 9.55
CA SER A 35 -11.02 -6.40 9.51
C SER A 35 -10.80 -5.87 8.08
N ILE A 36 -10.77 -6.75 7.09
CA ILE A 36 -10.69 -6.37 5.67
C ILE A 36 -12.00 -5.73 5.20
N LEU A 37 -13.14 -6.35 5.52
CA LEU A 37 -14.46 -5.92 5.03
C LEU A 37 -14.97 -4.65 5.72
N ASN A 38 -14.71 -4.49 7.01
CA ASN A 38 -15.26 -3.39 7.83
C ASN A 38 -14.26 -2.23 8.05
N GLY A 39 -13.05 -2.34 7.57
CA GLY A 39 -12.03 -1.31 7.71
C GLY A 39 -12.24 -0.13 6.74
N ARG A 40 -11.54 0.99 7.03
CA ARG A 40 -11.45 2.15 6.14
C ARG A 40 -10.36 2.00 5.08
N THR A 41 -9.64 0.90 5.12
CA THR A 41 -8.52 0.62 4.24
C THR A 41 -9.01 0.18 2.87
N GLN A 42 -8.51 0.82 1.82
CA GLN A 42 -8.73 0.41 0.44
C GLN A 42 -7.65 -0.60 0.05
N TYR A 43 -8.05 -1.77 -0.40
CA TYR A 43 -7.12 -2.80 -0.88
C TYR A 43 -7.11 -2.82 -2.40
N ILE A 44 -5.92 -2.80 -2.97
CA ILE A 44 -5.67 -2.95 -4.41
C ILE A 44 -4.96 -4.28 -4.59
N VAL A 45 -5.52 -5.15 -5.40
CA VAL A 45 -5.03 -6.51 -5.59
C VAL A 45 -4.64 -6.79 -7.04
N GLU A 46 -3.63 -7.64 -7.20
CA GLU A 46 -3.33 -8.30 -8.46
C GLU A 46 -3.79 -9.75 -8.36
N MET A 47 -4.45 -10.22 -9.42
CA MET A 47 -5.01 -11.57 -9.49
C MET A 47 -4.32 -12.39 -10.59
N ASP A 48 -4.08 -13.66 -10.31
CA ASP A 48 -3.88 -14.68 -11.34
C ASP A 48 -5.09 -15.60 -11.30
N ARG A 49 -5.96 -15.49 -12.31
CA ARG A 49 -7.29 -16.11 -12.33
C ARG A 49 -8.09 -15.74 -11.07
N GLU A 50 -8.40 -16.69 -10.20
CA GLU A 50 -9.17 -16.49 -8.98
C GLU A 50 -8.28 -16.32 -7.72
N LYS A 51 -6.94 -16.28 -7.89
CA LYS A 51 -5.98 -16.21 -6.80
C LYS A 51 -5.43 -14.80 -6.66
N VAL A 52 -5.45 -14.27 -5.44
CA VAL A 52 -4.73 -13.02 -5.09
C VAL A 52 -3.25 -13.32 -5.03
N ILE A 53 -2.46 -12.68 -5.91
CA ILE A 53 -1.01 -12.86 -5.99
C ILE A 53 -0.22 -11.66 -5.50
N GLY A 54 -0.87 -10.53 -5.32
CA GLY A 54 -0.27 -9.33 -4.77
C GLY A 54 -1.31 -8.39 -4.22
N VAL A 55 -0.91 -7.59 -3.23
CA VAL A 55 -1.77 -6.60 -2.59
C VAL A 55 -0.97 -5.38 -2.14
N ILE A 56 -1.59 -4.23 -2.20
CA ILE A 56 -1.18 -3.01 -1.52
C ILE A 56 -2.43 -2.34 -0.94
N ALA A 57 -2.28 -1.68 0.18
CA ALA A 57 -3.38 -1.01 0.83
C ALA A 57 -3.13 0.50 0.95
N LEU A 58 -4.20 1.27 0.87
CA LEU A 58 -4.23 2.71 1.10
C LEU A 58 -5.21 3.02 2.22
N GLU A 59 -4.80 3.87 3.14
CA GLU A 59 -5.65 4.37 4.22
C GLU A 59 -5.49 5.87 4.38
N GLN A 60 -6.60 6.58 4.46
CA GLN A 60 -6.58 8.01 4.68
C GLN A 60 -6.36 8.31 6.17
N GLU A 61 -5.23 8.95 6.48
CA GLU A 61 -4.87 9.33 7.85
C GLU A 61 -5.39 10.72 8.23
N SER A 62 -5.45 11.62 7.24
CA SER A 62 -5.95 12.97 7.42
C SER A 62 -6.48 13.53 6.08
N ALA A 63 -7.00 14.76 6.09
CA ALA A 63 -7.42 15.43 4.86
C ALA A 63 -6.28 15.59 3.83
N ARG A 64 -5.02 15.59 4.26
CA ARG A 64 -3.85 15.84 3.42
C ARG A 64 -2.93 14.64 3.21
N VAL A 65 -3.11 13.56 3.96
CA VAL A 65 -2.16 12.44 4.00
C VAL A 65 -2.86 11.09 3.92
N MET A 66 -2.37 10.22 3.02
CA MET A 66 -2.68 8.79 2.99
C MET A 66 -1.46 7.97 3.41
N GLU A 67 -1.70 6.86 4.05
CA GLU A 67 -0.70 5.81 4.27
C GLU A 67 -0.83 4.73 3.20
N MET A 68 0.30 4.31 2.67
CA MET A 68 0.43 3.16 1.77
C MET A 68 1.09 2.03 2.56
N LYS A 69 0.38 0.93 2.75
CA LYS A 69 0.78 -0.16 3.63
C LYS A 69 0.45 -1.54 3.07
N PHE A 70 0.93 -2.58 3.74
CA PHE A 70 0.66 -3.98 3.41
C PHE A 70 1.05 -4.39 1.98
N LEU A 71 2.11 -3.80 1.42
CA LEU A 71 2.65 -4.28 0.15
C LEU A 71 3.14 -5.73 0.33
N CYS A 72 2.47 -6.65 -0.33
CA CYS A 72 2.81 -8.07 -0.24
C CYS A 72 2.64 -8.74 -1.60
N VAL A 73 3.63 -9.54 -1.99
CA VAL A 73 3.61 -10.35 -3.22
C VAL A 73 3.74 -11.82 -2.83
N HIS A 74 2.87 -12.65 -3.37
CA HIS A 74 2.92 -14.10 -3.16
C HIS A 74 4.30 -14.65 -3.54
N PRO A 75 4.91 -15.55 -2.74
CA PRO A 75 6.28 -16.02 -2.96
C PRO A 75 6.57 -16.51 -4.37
N ASN A 76 5.65 -17.23 -4.99
CA ASN A 76 5.81 -17.79 -6.35
C ASN A 76 5.77 -16.73 -7.47
N TYR A 77 5.40 -15.48 -7.15
CA TYR A 77 5.27 -14.37 -8.11
C TYR A 77 6.27 -13.24 -7.85
N ARG A 78 7.21 -13.45 -6.93
CA ARG A 78 8.27 -12.49 -6.63
C ARG A 78 9.29 -12.42 -7.76
N ARG A 79 10.11 -11.36 -7.77
CA ARG A 79 11.16 -11.07 -8.76
C ARG A 79 10.65 -10.89 -10.19
N GLN A 80 9.39 -10.52 -10.35
CA GLN A 80 8.75 -10.25 -11.65
C GLN A 80 8.28 -8.78 -11.78
N GLY A 81 8.74 -7.91 -10.88
CA GLY A 81 8.37 -6.49 -10.88
C GLY A 81 6.99 -6.17 -10.30
N LEU A 82 6.27 -7.16 -9.75
CA LEU A 82 4.92 -6.99 -9.26
C LEU A 82 4.84 -6.01 -8.07
N GLY A 83 5.82 -6.05 -7.17
CA GLY A 83 5.88 -5.12 -6.03
C GLY A 83 5.98 -3.66 -6.48
N LYS A 84 6.83 -3.36 -7.46
CA LYS A 84 6.94 -2.02 -8.06
C LYS A 84 5.63 -1.60 -8.74
N LYS A 85 5.03 -2.49 -9.52
CA LYS A 85 3.76 -2.25 -10.21
C LYS A 85 2.63 -1.92 -9.22
N LEU A 86 2.54 -2.65 -8.10
CA LEU A 86 1.57 -2.38 -7.04
C LEU A 86 1.80 -1.01 -6.38
N LEU A 87 3.06 -0.63 -6.11
CA LEU A 87 3.38 0.72 -5.62
C LEU A 87 2.95 1.81 -6.60
N GLU A 88 3.22 1.64 -7.89
CA GLU A 88 2.81 2.59 -8.94
C GLU A 88 1.29 2.76 -8.99
N VAL A 89 0.55 1.68 -8.91
CA VAL A 89 -0.93 1.73 -8.87
C VAL A 89 -1.42 2.33 -7.57
N GLY A 90 -0.81 1.98 -6.45
CA GLY A 90 -1.10 2.60 -5.16
C GLY A 90 -0.98 4.13 -5.25
N ILE A 91 0.13 4.63 -5.77
CA ILE A 91 0.37 6.08 -5.94
C ILE A 91 -0.68 6.73 -6.84
N LYS A 92 -1.09 6.08 -7.94
CA LYS A 92 -2.13 6.59 -8.84
C LYS A 92 -3.51 6.70 -8.16
N ASN A 93 -3.75 5.93 -7.12
CA ASN A 93 -4.99 5.96 -6.35
C ASN A 93 -4.94 6.89 -5.13
N VAL A 94 -3.81 7.54 -4.85
CA VAL A 94 -3.70 8.53 -3.79
C VAL A 94 -4.52 9.77 -4.16
N THR A 95 -5.43 10.17 -3.27
CA THR A 95 -6.31 11.32 -3.45
C THR A 95 -5.91 12.54 -2.62
N THR A 96 -4.93 12.38 -1.74
CA THR A 96 -4.41 13.42 -0.85
C THR A 96 -3.15 14.10 -1.41
N GLU A 97 -2.75 15.21 -0.79
CA GLU A 97 -1.54 15.95 -1.18
C GLU A 97 -0.26 15.12 -1.00
N PHE A 98 -0.20 14.33 0.07
CA PHE A 98 0.95 13.49 0.39
C PHE A 98 0.53 12.04 0.62
N VAL A 99 1.46 11.15 0.33
CA VAL A 99 1.41 9.74 0.70
C VAL A 99 2.71 9.35 1.38
N TYR A 100 2.61 8.53 2.42
CA TYR A 100 3.78 7.95 3.05
C TYR A 100 3.65 6.42 3.15
N GLY A 101 4.78 5.77 3.36
CA GLY A 101 4.87 4.36 3.65
C GLY A 101 6.00 4.09 4.63
N ALA A 102 5.84 3.03 5.42
CA ALA A 102 6.82 2.56 6.38
C ALA A 102 7.49 1.28 5.87
N VAL A 103 8.80 1.26 5.79
CA VAL A 103 9.57 0.15 5.23
C VAL A 103 10.63 -0.31 6.22
N ARG A 104 10.73 -1.61 6.45
CA ARG A 104 11.81 -2.19 7.26
C ARG A 104 13.16 -1.96 6.61
N SER A 105 14.16 -1.57 7.40
CA SER A 105 15.52 -1.31 6.90
C SER A 105 16.24 -2.53 6.33
N ASP A 106 15.77 -3.74 6.63
CA ASP A 106 16.27 -4.99 6.08
C ASP A 106 15.53 -5.45 4.80
N ASN A 107 14.49 -4.75 4.38
CA ASN A 107 13.74 -5.04 3.16
C ASN A 107 14.28 -4.22 1.96
N TRP A 108 15.45 -4.61 1.47
CA TRP A 108 16.15 -3.92 0.38
C TRP A 108 15.34 -3.82 -0.91
N THR A 109 14.58 -4.84 -1.23
CA THR A 109 13.72 -4.84 -2.44
C THR A 109 12.67 -3.75 -2.36
N ASN A 110 11.98 -3.64 -1.21
CA ASN A 110 10.95 -2.63 -1.02
C ASN A 110 11.55 -1.20 -0.93
N ILE A 111 12.70 -1.04 -0.27
CA ILE A 111 13.43 0.23 -0.25
C ILE A 111 13.75 0.69 -1.68
N ARG A 112 14.32 -0.19 -2.49
CA ARG A 112 14.64 0.11 -3.90
C ARG A 112 13.39 0.47 -4.70
N ASN A 113 12.30 -0.27 -4.53
CA ASN A 113 11.05 -0.01 -5.22
C ASN A 113 10.45 1.35 -4.82
N ASN A 114 10.51 1.72 -3.55
CA ASN A 114 10.07 3.05 -3.09
C ASN A 114 10.86 4.18 -3.78
N PHE A 115 12.19 4.08 -3.86
CA PHE A 115 12.99 5.06 -4.62
C PHE A 115 12.59 5.13 -6.09
N ARG A 116 12.36 3.98 -6.73
CA ARG A 116 11.99 3.91 -8.16
C ARG A 116 10.64 4.55 -8.48
N VAL A 117 9.72 4.58 -7.53
CA VAL A 117 8.41 5.24 -7.70
C VAL A 117 8.39 6.69 -7.16
N GLY A 118 9.55 7.24 -6.87
CA GLY A 118 9.70 8.64 -6.46
C GLY A 118 9.46 8.92 -4.99
N MET A 119 9.32 7.90 -4.16
CA MET A 119 9.29 8.06 -2.70
C MET A 119 10.69 8.43 -2.20
N ARG A 120 10.75 9.25 -1.15
CA ARG A 120 12.01 9.67 -0.53
C ARG A 120 11.97 9.48 0.98
N PRO A 121 13.06 8.99 1.59
CA PRO A 121 13.12 8.81 3.03
C PRO A 121 13.18 10.17 3.73
N VAL A 122 12.38 10.32 4.78
CA VAL A 122 12.32 11.56 5.59
C VAL A 122 12.67 11.31 7.05
N GLY A 123 12.75 10.08 7.47
CA GLY A 123 13.12 9.73 8.83
C GLY A 123 13.09 8.23 9.07
N LYS A 124 13.50 7.83 10.28
CA LYS A 124 13.46 6.44 10.73
C LYS A 124 13.23 6.38 12.23
N TYR A 125 12.68 5.27 12.69
CA TYR A 125 12.56 4.95 14.11
C TYR A 125 12.93 3.47 14.36
N ARG A 126 13.20 3.14 15.62
CA ARG A 126 13.59 1.78 15.99
C ARG A 126 12.37 0.88 16.06
N GLY A 127 12.33 -0.13 15.17
CA GLY A 127 11.36 -1.22 15.20
C GLY A 127 11.90 -2.46 15.91
N ARG A 128 11.16 -3.56 15.81
CA ARG A 128 11.59 -4.86 16.37
C ARG A 128 12.66 -5.48 15.45
N GLY A 129 13.90 -5.49 15.91
CA GLY A 129 15.03 -6.11 15.20
C GLY A 129 15.54 -5.36 13.98
N CYS A 130 15.01 -4.18 13.67
CA CYS A 130 15.44 -3.35 12.56
C CYS A 130 15.02 -1.89 12.77
N TYR A 131 15.44 -0.99 11.88
CA TYR A 131 14.82 0.32 11.78
C TYR A 131 13.62 0.26 10.83
N ILE A 132 12.66 1.16 11.06
CA ILE A 132 11.57 1.43 10.13
C ILE A 132 11.85 2.77 9.49
N ILE A 133 11.92 2.79 8.16
CA ILE A 133 12.20 3.99 7.38
C ILE A 133 10.86 4.54 6.87
N ILE A 134 10.64 5.82 7.06
CA ILE A 134 9.45 6.51 6.51
C ILE A 134 9.81 7.13 5.17
N PHE A 135 9.09 6.72 4.14
CA PHE A 135 9.16 7.28 2.80
C PHE A 135 7.94 8.14 2.52
N VAL A 136 8.14 9.28 1.88
CA VAL A 136 7.07 10.24 1.52
C VAL A 136 7.21 10.68 0.08
N ARG A 137 6.09 10.98 -0.56
CA ARG A 137 6.03 11.76 -1.80
C ARG A 137 4.72 12.55 -1.90
N ARG A 138 4.67 13.48 -2.84
CA ARG A 138 3.42 14.12 -3.22
C ARG A 138 2.54 13.16 -4.03
N GLY A 139 1.23 13.23 -3.78
CA GLY A 139 0.23 12.56 -4.61
C GLY A 139 0.24 13.14 -6.04
N LEU A 140 -0.10 12.31 -7.02
CA LEU A 140 -0.17 12.73 -8.43
C LEU A 140 -1.40 13.61 -8.71
N ASN A 141 -2.50 13.37 -8.00
CA ASN A 141 -3.77 14.05 -8.16
C ASN A 141 -3.87 15.25 -7.21
N ASN A 142 -3.02 16.24 -7.41
CA ASN A 142 -2.92 17.39 -6.53
C ASN A 142 -4.05 18.40 -6.83
N VAL A 143 -5.29 18.05 -6.52
CA VAL A 143 -6.47 18.91 -6.71
C VAL A 143 -6.45 20.10 -5.72
N GLY A 144 -5.64 20.02 -4.65
CA GLY A 144 -5.58 21.02 -3.61
C GLY A 144 -4.75 22.28 -3.92
N CYS A 145 -3.85 22.23 -4.90
CA CYS A 145 -2.97 23.38 -5.19
C CYS A 145 -3.64 24.48 -6.02
N SER A 146 -4.75 24.20 -6.68
CA SER A 146 -5.45 25.20 -7.49
C SER A 146 -6.34 26.16 -6.70
N VAL A 147 -6.70 25.79 -5.47
CA VAL A 147 -7.64 26.58 -4.65
C VAL A 147 -6.93 27.69 -3.86
N TYR A 148 -5.62 27.60 -3.67
CA TYR A 148 -4.87 28.60 -2.89
C TYR A 148 -4.22 29.73 -3.72
N ARG A 149 -4.41 29.74 -5.03
CA ARG A 149 -3.89 30.83 -5.88
C ARG A 149 -4.84 31.99 -6.13
N SER A 150 -6.05 31.93 -5.63
CA SER A 150 -7.06 32.99 -5.81
C SER A 150 -7.19 33.94 -4.64
N GLY A 151 -6.26 33.94 -3.72
CA GLY A 151 -6.27 34.80 -2.53
C GLY A 151 -5.10 35.78 -2.42
N ALA A 152 -4.66 36.27 -3.55
CA ALA A 152 -3.74 37.41 -3.55
C ALA A 152 -4.47 38.67 -3.96
#